data_e8a0b376c86073371751421238fa4bd7
#
_entry.id   e8a0b376c86073371751421238fa4bd7
#
_cell.length_a   1.000
_cell.length_b   1.000
_cell.length_c   1.000
_cell.angle_alpha   90.00
_cell.angle_beta   90.00
_cell.angle_gamma   90.00
#
_symmetry.space_group_name_H-M   'P 1'
#
loop_
_entity.id
_entity.type
_entity.pdbx_description
1 polymer ?
#
loop_
_entity_poly.entity_id
_entity_poly.type
_entity_poly.pdbx_seq_one_letter_code
_entity_poly.pdbx_strand_id
1 'polypeptide(L)'
;MKVPKTTECILELKNNWLTIWFDRPEKRNSLSEILIGEISHTLDFIEDKPSIRGVIFRGKGNVFSAGADLKWMQSIASEKNKTHDKAMKMSMKFGEVFTKISSVSKVTISVVEGACMAGAVGIASA
;
A
#
# COMPACT_ATOMS: atom_id res chain seq x y z
N MET A 1 0.71 -10.18 19.88
CA MET A 1 -0.27 -9.35 19.14
C MET A 1 -0.58 -10.00 17.80
N LYS A 2 -1.85 -10.11 17.48
CA LYS A 2 -2.28 -10.73 16.24
C LYS A 2 -2.51 -9.66 15.18
N VAL A 3 -1.69 -9.68 14.12
CA VAL A 3 -1.83 -8.74 13.00
C VAL A 3 -2.97 -9.16 12.06
N PRO A 4 -3.55 -8.22 11.27
CA PRO A 4 -4.57 -8.58 10.29
C PRO A 4 -4.11 -9.63 9.29
N LYS A 5 -5.06 -10.39 8.76
CA LYS A 5 -4.77 -11.32 7.66
C LYS A 5 -4.76 -10.55 6.34
N THR A 6 -3.75 -10.84 5.52
CA THR A 6 -3.58 -10.20 4.22
C THR A 6 -3.30 -11.24 3.13
N THR A 7 -3.53 -10.87 1.88
CA THR A 7 -3.35 -11.75 0.72
C THR A 7 -2.30 -11.23 -0.27
N GLU A 8 -2.18 -9.92 -0.40
CA GLU A 8 -1.26 -9.31 -1.37
C GLU A 8 -0.11 -8.57 -0.72
N CYS A 9 -0.08 -8.54 0.61
CA CYS A 9 1.09 -8.13 1.37
C CYS A 9 1.33 -9.11 2.51
N ILE A 10 2.55 -9.08 3.03
CA ILE A 10 2.95 -9.86 4.20
C ILE A 10 3.21 -8.88 5.33
N LEU A 11 2.62 -9.12 6.49
CA LEU A 11 2.83 -8.31 7.68
C LEU A 11 3.78 -9.03 8.63
N GLU A 12 4.90 -8.40 8.93
CA GLU A 12 5.92 -8.94 9.82
C GLU A 12 6.12 -7.99 11.00
N LEU A 13 5.76 -8.46 12.20
CA LEU A 13 5.98 -7.71 13.42
C LEU A 13 7.24 -8.22 14.11
N LYS A 14 8.26 -7.37 14.22
CA LYS A 14 9.54 -7.71 14.81
C LYS A 14 10.10 -6.52 15.56
N ASN A 15 10.49 -6.74 16.84
CA ASN A 15 11.08 -5.69 17.68
C ASN A 15 10.21 -4.43 17.77
N ASN A 16 8.90 -4.61 17.80
CA ASN A 16 7.91 -3.53 17.86
C ASN A 16 7.82 -2.68 16.60
N TRP A 17 8.36 -3.15 15.48
CA TRP A 17 8.23 -2.55 14.16
C TRP A 17 7.40 -3.47 13.27
N LEU A 18 6.45 -2.90 12.56
CA LEU A 18 5.64 -3.64 11.60
C LEU A 18 6.15 -3.37 10.20
N THR A 19 6.59 -4.42 9.52
CA THR A 19 6.96 -4.32 8.10
C THR A 19 5.78 -4.76 7.24
N ILE A 20 5.38 -3.92 6.31
CA ILE A 20 4.41 -4.25 5.27
C ILE A 20 5.22 -4.58 4.01
N TRP A 21 5.29 -5.87 3.70
CA TRP A 21 5.95 -6.35 2.49
C TRP A 21 4.93 -6.43 1.37
N PHE A 22 5.11 -5.67 0.31
CA PHE A 22 4.33 -5.89 -0.92
C PHE A 22 4.73 -7.23 -1.50
N ASP A 23 3.77 -8.11 -1.70
CA ASP A 23 4.03 -9.51 -2.08
C ASP A 23 3.28 -9.89 -3.35
N ARG A 24 3.56 -9.17 -4.40
CA ARG A 24 3.10 -9.43 -5.76
C ARG A 24 4.28 -9.34 -6.74
N PRO A 25 5.40 -10.07 -6.48
CA PRO A 25 6.61 -9.87 -7.29
C PRO A 25 6.39 -10.19 -8.78
N GLU A 26 5.53 -11.14 -9.12
CA GLU A 26 5.16 -11.50 -10.49
C GLU A 26 4.42 -10.37 -11.22
N LYS A 27 3.86 -9.42 -10.48
CA LYS A 27 3.21 -8.20 -10.99
C LYS A 27 4.06 -6.95 -10.67
N ARG A 28 5.34 -7.13 -10.34
CA ARG A 28 6.26 -6.07 -9.94
C ARG A 28 5.68 -5.22 -8.79
N ASN A 29 4.98 -5.87 -7.88
CA ASN A 29 4.32 -5.26 -6.72
C ASN A 29 3.40 -4.09 -7.10
N SER A 30 2.71 -4.20 -8.24
CA SER A 30 1.76 -3.17 -8.64
C SER A 30 0.65 -3.03 -7.59
N LEU A 31 0.21 -1.79 -7.43
CA LEU A 31 -0.75 -1.41 -6.37
C LEU A 31 -2.17 -1.69 -6.86
N SER A 32 -2.65 -2.90 -6.53
CA SER A 32 -4.03 -3.31 -6.80
C SER A 32 -4.98 -2.69 -5.78
N GLU A 33 -6.28 -2.76 -6.07
CA GLU A 33 -7.29 -2.32 -5.12
C GLU A 33 -7.19 -3.10 -3.79
N ILE A 34 -6.93 -4.41 -3.87
CA ILE A 34 -6.77 -5.25 -2.68
C ILE A 34 -5.55 -4.80 -1.87
N LEU A 35 -4.39 -4.62 -2.50
CA LEU A 35 -3.17 -4.22 -1.81
C LEU A 35 -3.33 -2.85 -1.14
N ILE A 36 -3.89 -1.88 -1.85
CA ILE A 36 -4.17 -0.55 -1.30
C ILE A 36 -5.12 -0.64 -0.10
N GLY A 37 -6.15 -1.47 -0.20
CA GLY A 37 -7.07 -1.72 0.90
C GLY A 37 -6.40 -2.37 2.10
N GLU A 38 -5.51 -3.32 1.87
CA GLU A 38 -4.76 -3.99 2.94
C GLU A 38 -3.80 -3.04 3.65
N ILE A 39 -3.14 -2.16 2.90
CA ILE A 39 -2.27 -1.13 3.49
C ILE A 39 -3.10 -0.18 4.35
N SER A 40 -4.21 0.31 3.83
CA SER A 40 -5.10 1.22 4.54
C SER A 40 -5.61 0.62 5.84
N HIS A 41 -6.10 -0.62 5.78
CA HIS A 41 -6.60 -1.34 6.94
C HIS A 41 -5.51 -1.58 7.98
N THR A 42 -4.30 -1.91 7.54
CA THR A 42 -3.16 -2.13 8.43
C THR A 42 -2.78 -0.84 9.16
N LEU A 43 -2.76 0.29 8.47
CA LEU A 43 -2.47 1.58 9.09
C LEU A 43 -3.51 1.94 10.15
N ASP A 44 -4.78 1.69 9.88
CA ASP A 44 -5.84 1.88 10.89
C ASP A 44 -5.63 0.97 12.10
N PHE A 45 -5.25 -0.28 11.85
CA PHE A 45 -5.01 -1.27 12.92
C PHE A 45 -3.89 -0.83 13.86
N ILE A 46 -2.79 -0.28 13.34
CA ILE A 46 -1.65 0.08 14.19
C ILE A 46 -1.82 1.40 14.95
N GLU A 47 -2.76 2.24 14.55
CA GLU A 47 -2.91 3.59 15.10
C GLU A 47 -3.07 3.59 16.61
N ASP A 48 -3.87 2.67 17.15
CA ASP A 48 -4.15 2.57 18.57
C ASP A 48 -3.33 1.48 19.29
N LYS A 49 -2.21 1.06 18.70
CA LYS A 49 -1.33 0.03 19.28
C LYS A 49 -0.03 0.67 19.77
N PRO A 50 0.05 1.09 21.04
CA PRO A 50 1.23 1.80 21.54
C PRO A 50 2.51 0.95 21.51
N SER A 51 2.41 -0.38 21.50
CA SER A 51 3.56 -1.26 21.39
C SER A 51 4.22 -1.24 20.02
N ILE A 52 3.49 -0.80 18.97
CA ILE A 52 4.07 -0.68 17.63
C ILE A 52 4.69 0.70 17.50
N ARG A 53 6.01 0.75 17.32
CA ARG A 53 6.78 1.99 17.27
C ARG A 53 6.78 2.62 15.89
N GLY A 54 6.69 1.82 14.85
CA GLY A 54 6.72 2.32 13.49
C GLY A 54 6.34 1.26 12.48
N VAL A 55 6.20 1.70 11.23
CA VAL A 55 5.86 0.87 10.09
C VAL A 55 6.91 1.05 9.00
N ILE A 56 7.29 -0.07 8.38
CA ILE A 56 8.27 -0.11 7.29
C ILE A 56 7.56 -0.65 6.05
N PHE A 57 7.70 0.05 4.92
CA PHE A 57 7.19 -0.40 3.63
C PHE A 57 8.34 -0.97 2.81
N ARG A 58 8.19 -2.21 2.34
CA ARG A 58 9.18 -2.90 1.51
C ARG A 58 8.50 -3.71 0.43
N GLY A 59 9.24 -4.05 -0.62
CA GLY A 59 8.75 -4.92 -1.70
C GLY A 59 9.53 -6.23 -1.77
N LYS A 60 8.83 -7.33 -2.00
CA LYS A 60 9.46 -8.63 -2.32
C LYS A 60 9.94 -8.63 -3.77
N GLY A 61 10.95 -9.43 -4.07
CA GLY A 61 11.41 -9.66 -5.45
C GLY A 61 12.23 -8.54 -6.07
N ASN A 62 13.00 -7.80 -5.27
CA ASN A 62 13.92 -6.75 -5.75
C ASN A 62 13.24 -5.60 -6.51
N VAL A 63 11.99 -5.33 -6.20
CA VAL A 63 11.23 -4.19 -6.71
C VAL A 63 10.39 -3.64 -5.57
N PHE A 64 10.38 -2.31 -5.42
CA PHE A 64 9.49 -1.69 -4.44
C PHE A 64 8.06 -1.80 -4.95
N SER A 65 7.74 -1.06 -6.00
CA SER A 65 6.46 -1.17 -6.71
C SER A 65 6.53 -0.46 -8.05
N ALA A 66 5.85 -1.03 -9.04
CA ALA A 66 5.73 -0.44 -10.38
C ALA A 66 4.61 0.62 -10.46
N GLY A 67 3.88 0.85 -9.37
CA GLY A 67 2.77 1.80 -9.35
C GLY A 67 1.41 1.13 -9.48
N ALA A 68 0.40 1.89 -9.88
CA ALA A 68 -0.98 1.40 -9.95
C ALA A 68 -1.12 0.18 -10.85
N ASP A 69 -1.93 -0.77 -10.41
CA ASP A 69 -2.15 -2.01 -11.13
C ASP A 69 -2.84 -1.76 -12.48
N LEU A 70 -2.21 -2.21 -13.56
CA LEU A 70 -2.71 -1.99 -14.91
C LEU A 70 -4.08 -2.63 -15.12
N LYS A 71 -4.30 -3.81 -14.57
CA LYS A 71 -5.56 -4.52 -14.67
C LYS A 71 -6.70 -3.75 -14.01
N TRP A 72 -6.43 -3.12 -12.86
CA TRP A 72 -7.40 -2.26 -12.19
C TRP A 72 -7.72 -1.03 -13.05
N MET A 73 -6.69 -0.38 -13.61
CA MET A 73 -6.89 0.77 -14.50
C MET A 73 -7.70 0.38 -15.75
N GLN A 74 -7.40 -0.78 -16.34
CA GLN A 74 -8.15 -1.28 -17.51
C GLN A 74 -9.61 -1.58 -17.18
N SER A 75 -9.89 -2.11 -15.99
CA SER A 75 -11.26 -2.38 -15.55
C SER A 75 -12.09 -1.10 -15.44
N ILE A 76 -11.46 -0.01 -15.03
CA ILE A 76 -12.09 1.30 -14.97
C ILE A 76 -12.39 1.82 -16.39
N ALA A 77 -11.42 1.75 -17.29
CA ALA A 77 -11.55 2.25 -18.65
C ALA A 77 -12.57 1.48 -19.48
N SER A 78 -12.83 0.20 -19.16
CA SER A 78 -13.75 -0.65 -19.92
C SER A 78 -15.22 -0.35 -19.63
N GLU A 79 -15.56 0.36 -18.56
CA GLU A 79 -16.95 0.70 -18.21
C GLU A 79 -17.29 2.13 -18.60
N LYS A 80 -17.69 2.33 -19.85
CA LYS A 80 -17.90 3.64 -20.47
C LYS A 80 -18.77 4.60 -19.66
N ASN A 81 -19.88 4.12 -19.06
CA ASN A 81 -20.82 4.98 -18.34
C ASN A 81 -20.41 5.29 -16.90
N LYS A 82 -19.39 4.59 -16.37
CA LYS A 82 -18.96 4.70 -14.98
C LYS A 82 -17.48 5.02 -14.82
N THR A 83 -16.78 5.29 -15.93
CA THR A 83 -15.34 5.54 -15.94
C THR A 83 -14.95 6.69 -15.03
N HIS A 84 -15.67 7.81 -15.11
CA HIS A 84 -15.39 8.99 -14.28
C HIS A 84 -15.53 8.67 -12.78
N ASP A 85 -16.65 8.05 -12.38
CA ASP A 85 -16.90 7.72 -10.97
C ASP A 85 -15.88 6.71 -10.42
N LYS A 86 -15.54 5.71 -11.22
CA LYS A 86 -14.56 4.69 -10.80
C LYS A 86 -13.15 5.25 -10.75
N ALA A 87 -12.77 6.10 -11.69
CA ALA A 87 -11.48 6.78 -11.67
C ALA A 87 -11.35 7.69 -10.45
N MET A 88 -12.43 8.41 -10.12
CA MET A 88 -12.47 9.24 -8.92
C MET A 88 -12.30 8.40 -7.65
N LYS A 89 -13.01 7.27 -7.55
CA LYS A 89 -12.89 6.35 -6.40
C LYS A 89 -11.47 5.80 -6.26
N MET A 90 -10.83 5.44 -7.37
CA MET A 90 -9.44 4.98 -7.36
C MET A 90 -8.52 6.08 -6.83
N SER A 91 -8.64 7.30 -7.35
CA SER A 91 -7.85 8.44 -6.88
C SER A 91 -8.06 8.71 -5.40
N MET A 92 -9.30 8.61 -4.92
CA MET A 92 -9.63 8.81 -3.51
C MET A 92 -8.99 7.74 -2.63
N LYS A 93 -8.96 6.48 -3.06
CA LYS A 93 -8.32 5.39 -2.32
C LYS A 93 -6.81 5.61 -2.19
N PHE A 94 -6.14 6.03 -3.27
CA PHE A 94 -4.72 6.39 -3.21
C PHE A 94 -4.49 7.58 -2.29
N GLY A 95 -5.28 8.64 -2.43
CA GLY A 95 -5.18 9.82 -1.58
C GLY A 95 -5.39 9.51 -0.10
N GLU A 96 -6.34 8.64 0.20
CA GLU A 96 -6.61 8.18 1.57
C GLU A 96 -5.39 7.45 2.16
N VAL A 97 -4.77 6.55 1.40
CA VAL A 97 -3.56 5.84 1.86
C VAL A 97 -2.41 6.82 2.08
N PHE A 98 -2.18 7.74 1.16
CA PHE A 98 -1.11 8.73 1.32
C PHE A 98 -1.35 9.60 2.57
N THR A 99 -2.58 10.02 2.80
CA THR A 99 -2.95 10.79 3.98
C THR A 99 -2.73 9.97 5.26
N LYS A 100 -3.12 8.70 5.28
CA LYS A 100 -2.90 7.83 6.44
C LYS A 100 -1.42 7.64 6.73
N ILE A 101 -0.59 7.44 5.71
CA ILE A 101 0.86 7.30 5.90
C ILE A 101 1.45 8.56 6.54
N SER A 102 1.05 9.72 6.04
CA SER A 102 1.60 11.00 6.54
C SER A 102 1.05 11.40 7.90
N SER A 103 -0.12 10.91 8.30
CA SER A 103 -0.79 11.32 9.54
C SER A 103 -0.77 10.28 10.65
N VAL A 104 -0.39 9.02 10.37
CA VAL A 104 -0.32 7.99 11.39
C VAL A 104 0.63 8.41 12.52
N SER A 105 0.26 8.11 13.77
CA SER A 105 1.03 8.51 14.95
C SER A 105 2.29 7.67 15.17
N LYS A 106 2.80 7.06 14.13
CA LYS A 106 3.97 6.18 14.13
C LYS A 106 5.04 6.70 13.20
N VAL A 107 6.29 6.29 13.43
CA VAL A 107 7.36 6.54 12.46
C VAL A 107 7.09 5.69 11.21
N THR A 108 7.20 6.29 10.03
CA THR A 108 7.07 5.58 8.76
C THR A 108 8.39 5.60 8.00
N ILE A 109 8.78 4.45 7.48
CA ILE A 109 10.03 4.27 6.73
C ILE A 109 9.71 3.50 5.46
N SER A 110 10.21 3.97 4.33
CA SER A 110 10.19 3.20 3.08
C SER A 110 11.59 2.72 2.74
N VAL A 111 11.74 1.41 2.57
CA VAL A 111 12.99 0.81 2.12
C VAL A 111 12.82 0.50 0.63
N VAL A 112 13.37 1.37 -0.20
CA VAL A 112 13.18 1.31 -1.64
C VAL A 112 14.36 0.59 -2.28
N GLU A 113 14.10 -0.63 -2.75
CA GLU A 113 15.06 -1.43 -3.50
C GLU A 113 14.47 -1.69 -4.89
N GLY A 114 15.22 -1.36 -5.93
CA GLY A 114 14.76 -1.50 -7.31
C GLY A 114 13.72 -0.45 -7.70
N ALA A 115 12.85 -0.79 -8.65
CA ALA A 115 11.92 0.16 -9.23
C ALA A 115 10.90 0.69 -8.21
N CYS A 116 10.71 2.00 -8.23
CA CYS A 116 9.67 2.70 -7.47
C CYS A 116 9.07 3.75 -8.40
N MET A 117 7.90 3.47 -8.97
CA MET A 117 7.35 4.23 -10.08
C MET A 117 5.91 4.68 -9.81
N ALA A 118 5.54 5.82 -10.41
CA ALA A 118 4.16 6.34 -10.41
C ALA A 118 3.58 6.43 -8.98
N GLY A 119 2.46 5.80 -8.70
CA GLY A 119 1.82 5.84 -7.37
C GLY A 119 2.68 5.29 -6.24
N ALA A 120 3.67 4.45 -6.54
CA ALA A 120 4.61 3.95 -5.54
C ALA A 120 5.50 5.06 -4.98
N VAL A 121 5.81 6.07 -5.78
CA VAL A 121 6.53 7.27 -5.33
C VAL A 121 5.70 8.00 -4.27
N GLY A 122 4.39 8.04 -4.44
CA GLY A 122 3.48 8.61 -3.44
C GLY A 122 3.58 7.90 -2.09
N ILE A 123 3.61 6.56 -2.09
CA ILE A 123 3.79 5.79 -0.86
C ILE A 123 5.16 6.08 -0.23
N ALA A 124 6.22 6.02 -1.02
CA ALA A 124 7.58 6.21 -0.53
C ALA A 124 7.82 7.62 0.02
N SER A 125 7.16 8.63 -0.53
CA SER A 125 7.34 10.03 -0.15
C SER A 125 6.34 10.55 0.88
N ALA A 126 5.29 9.82 1.11
CA ALA A 126 4.29 10.21 2.11
C ALA A 126 4.79 10.03 3.54
#